data_0e450e89e6afa131995f02df6934961c
#
_entry.id   0e450e89e6afa131995f02df6934961c
#
_cell.length_a   1.000
_cell.length_b   1.000
_cell.length_c   1.000
_cell.angle_alpha   90.00
_cell.angle_beta   90.00
_cell.angle_gamma   90.00
#
_symmetry.space_group_name_H-M   'P 1'
#
loop_
_entity.id
_entity.type
_entity.pdbx_description
1 polymer ?
#
loop_
_entity_poly.entity_id
_entity_poly.type
_entity_poly.pdbx_seq_one_letter_code
_entity_poly.pdbx_strand_id
1 'polypeptide(L)'
;EDSGHGTHVAGTIAAVNGNGEGVCGIAGGDGPGKPGVRIMSCQIFSGVNGATLDAEAKAIKYAADNGAVILQCSWGYNSSLANMIEGYSPGPGSEEEWENMYPLEKEALDYFINNAGSPNGVIDGGLAIFAAGNEYAGMAAFPAAYSKCISVSAVAADFTPASYSNYGKEVTISAPGGDTEYYNKVGQDDPESWSDGIYSGSILSTWIQNGTATYGFMDGTSMACPHVSGVAALGLSYAYQQRRHFKASEFIELLKASVKPLDSWYGNGKVKKYYRNHLSVGASLTQINLSKYIGKMGAGLVDAGLLLDNIEGKGSDMVVPNVYVAEGAESTLNLAYYYVGGENLTYICTSSDTSVATVTVEGTLMKVSGLKTGATRILVKVSNGNEQTITVTVRKNANDNGWM
;
A
#
# COMPACT_ATOMS: atom_id res chain seq x y z
N GLU A 1 -21.59 -13.83 10.59
CA GLU A 1 -20.58 -13.55 11.64
C GLU A 1 -19.35 -12.97 10.98
N ASP A 2 -18.74 -11.96 11.60
CA ASP A 2 -17.49 -11.36 11.16
C ASP A 2 -16.34 -12.37 11.38
N SER A 3 -15.52 -12.60 10.36
CA SER A 3 -14.36 -13.50 10.49
C SER A 3 -13.21 -12.87 11.27
N GLY A 4 -13.25 -11.57 11.58
CA GLY A 4 -12.15 -10.82 12.18
C GLY A 4 -10.96 -10.56 11.25
N HIS A 5 -10.93 -11.16 10.05
CA HIS A 5 -9.81 -11.08 9.11
C HIS A 5 -9.49 -9.63 8.71
N GLY A 6 -10.49 -8.84 8.29
CA GLY A 6 -10.30 -7.42 7.95
C GLY A 6 -9.83 -6.56 9.13
N THR A 7 -10.29 -6.87 10.34
CA THR A 7 -9.84 -6.21 11.57
C THR A 7 -8.36 -6.50 11.84
N HIS A 8 -7.92 -7.74 11.64
CA HIS A 8 -6.53 -8.15 11.79
C HIS A 8 -5.62 -7.45 10.80
N VAL A 9 -6.02 -7.43 9.53
CA VAL A 9 -5.33 -6.73 8.44
C VAL A 9 -5.21 -5.22 8.74
N ALA A 10 -6.30 -4.57 9.14
CA ALA A 10 -6.29 -3.14 9.48
C ALA A 10 -5.40 -2.83 10.67
N GLY A 11 -5.36 -3.69 11.70
CA GLY A 11 -4.50 -3.54 12.87
C GLY A 11 -3.02 -3.61 12.52
N THR A 12 -2.61 -4.52 11.64
CA THR A 12 -1.23 -4.61 11.16
C THR A 12 -0.76 -3.30 10.51
N ILE A 13 -1.65 -2.61 9.79
CA ILE A 13 -1.34 -1.32 9.16
C ILE A 13 -1.35 -0.17 10.17
N ALA A 14 -2.41 -0.06 10.98
CA ALA A 14 -2.81 1.19 11.60
C ALA A 14 -3.28 1.09 13.06
N ALA A 15 -3.03 -0.03 13.77
CA ALA A 15 -3.27 -0.05 15.21
C ALA A 15 -2.53 1.12 15.87
N VAL A 16 -3.20 1.83 16.79
CA VAL A 16 -2.70 3.07 17.38
C VAL A 16 -1.45 2.80 18.20
N ASN A 17 -0.35 3.46 17.88
CA ASN A 17 0.91 3.33 18.59
C ASN A 17 0.92 4.19 19.86
N GLY A 18 1.69 3.79 20.88
CA GLY A 18 1.96 4.59 22.07
C GLY A 18 0.74 4.86 22.96
N ASN A 19 -0.35 4.10 22.82
CA ASN A 19 -1.56 4.22 23.66
C ASN A 19 -1.52 3.36 24.94
N GLY A 20 -0.48 2.54 25.10
CA GLY A 20 -0.34 1.62 26.24
C GLY A 20 -1.18 0.35 26.15
N GLU A 21 -1.79 0.06 25.00
CA GLU A 21 -2.67 -1.07 24.78
C GLU A 21 -2.24 -1.91 23.56
N GLY A 22 -2.28 -3.21 23.69
CA GLY A 22 -2.22 -4.22 22.66
C GLY A 22 -1.03 -4.13 21.70
N VAL A 23 -1.30 -3.99 20.43
CA VAL A 23 -0.33 -4.04 19.32
C VAL A 23 -0.11 -2.66 18.70
N CYS A 24 1.02 -2.51 18.00
CA CYS A 24 1.35 -1.33 17.20
C CYS A 24 1.16 -1.62 15.72
N GLY A 25 0.49 -0.76 14.99
CA GLY A 25 0.45 -0.78 13.52
C GLY A 25 1.73 -0.18 12.93
N ILE A 26 2.14 -0.63 11.75
CA ILE A 26 3.35 -0.12 11.08
C ILE A 26 3.23 1.40 10.83
N ALA A 27 2.06 1.85 10.43
CA ALA A 27 1.74 3.26 10.20
C ALA A 27 0.73 3.80 11.23
N GLY A 28 0.76 3.29 12.47
CA GLY A 28 -0.17 3.60 13.56
C GLY A 28 0.04 4.96 14.24
N GLY A 29 0.94 5.80 13.72
CA GLY A 29 1.25 7.12 14.27
C GLY A 29 2.25 7.09 15.42
N ASP A 30 2.33 8.20 16.16
CA ASP A 30 3.29 8.42 17.24
C ASP A 30 2.55 8.78 18.56
N GLY A 31 1.50 8.04 18.86
CA GLY A 31 0.72 8.16 20.08
C GLY A 31 -0.52 9.07 19.98
N PRO A 32 -1.25 9.23 21.09
CA PRO A 32 -2.44 10.08 21.15
C PRO A 32 -2.12 11.52 20.73
N GLY A 33 -2.90 12.04 19.78
CA GLY A 33 -2.70 13.38 19.22
C GLY A 33 -1.76 13.44 18.00
N LYS A 34 -1.10 12.35 17.64
CA LYS A 34 -0.33 12.20 16.40
C LYS A 34 -0.83 10.97 15.66
N PRO A 35 -2.03 11.02 15.06
CA PRO A 35 -2.65 9.86 14.44
C PRO A 35 -1.81 9.35 13.27
N GLY A 36 -1.86 8.03 13.09
CA GLY A 36 -1.28 7.34 11.95
C GLY A 36 -2.10 7.50 10.66
N VAL A 37 -1.88 6.56 9.75
CA VAL A 37 -2.63 6.47 8.50
C VAL A 37 -4.13 6.28 8.78
N ARG A 38 -4.97 6.84 7.92
CA ARG A 38 -6.42 6.63 7.96
C ARG A 38 -6.80 5.41 7.15
N ILE A 39 -7.66 4.56 7.73
CA ILE A 39 -8.23 3.41 7.05
C ILE A 39 -9.60 3.78 6.50
N MET A 40 -9.79 3.55 5.20
CA MET A 40 -11.09 3.53 4.54
C MET A 40 -11.55 2.09 4.43
N SER A 41 -12.50 1.69 5.26
CA SER A 41 -13.02 0.32 5.24
C SER A 41 -14.07 0.15 4.15
N CYS A 42 -13.77 -0.68 3.15
CA CYS A 42 -14.69 -1.09 2.09
C CYS A 42 -14.99 -2.58 2.29
N GLN A 43 -16.16 -2.90 2.82
CA GLN A 43 -16.53 -4.29 3.10
C GLN A 43 -16.91 -5.01 1.81
N ILE A 44 -16.15 -6.05 1.44
CA ILE A 44 -16.43 -6.92 0.29
C ILE A 44 -16.69 -8.38 0.70
N PHE A 45 -16.56 -8.71 1.98
CA PHE A 45 -16.89 -10.03 2.52
C PHE A 45 -17.88 -9.87 3.67
N SER A 46 -18.83 -10.80 3.77
CA SER A 46 -19.79 -10.91 4.87
C SER A 46 -19.84 -12.35 5.36
N GLY A 47 -19.17 -12.64 6.46
CA GLY A 47 -18.94 -13.99 6.94
C GLY A 47 -18.12 -14.81 5.93
N VAL A 48 -18.71 -15.89 5.44
CA VAL A 48 -18.10 -16.78 4.43
C VAL A 48 -18.43 -16.41 2.98
N ASN A 49 -19.26 -15.40 2.78
CA ASN A 49 -19.70 -14.97 1.46
C ASN A 49 -18.84 -13.80 0.96
N GLY A 50 -18.29 -13.95 -0.24
CA GLY A 50 -17.63 -12.86 -0.96
C GLY A 50 -18.64 -11.87 -1.55
N ALA A 51 -18.15 -10.68 -1.94
CA ALA A 51 -18.92 -9.72 -2.69
C ALA A 51 -19.22 -10.25 -4.11
N THR A 52 -20.22 -9.65 -4.75
CA THR A 52 -20.33 -9.73 -6.20
C THR A 52 -19.24 -8.89 -6.86
N LEU A 53 -18.83 -9.23 -8.07
CA LEU A 53 -17.86 -8.43 -8.85
C LEU A 53 -18.27 -6.95 -8.96
N ASP A 54 -19.58 -6.69 -9.11
CA ASP A 54 -20.11 -5.32 -9.15
C ASP A 54 -19.91 -4.57 -7.82
N ALA A 55 -20.11 -5.22 -6.69
CA ALA A 55 -19.90 -4.60 -5.38
C ALA A 55 -18.42 -4.34 -5.11
N GLU A 56 -17.56 -5.27 -5.51
CA GLU A 56 -16.10 -5.13 -5.42
C GLU A 56 -15.59 -3.99 -6.29
N ALA A 57 -15.96 -3.96 -7.58
CA ALA A 57 -15.57 -2.89 -8.50
C ALA A 57 -16.04 -1.51 -8.00
N LYS A 58 -17.25 -1.41 -7.44
CA LYS A 58 -17.75 -0.19 -6.81
C LYS A 58 -16.94 0.20 -5.59
N ALA A 59 -16.52 -0.75 -4.76
CA ALA A 59 -15.69 -0.49 -3.59
C ALA A 59 -14.31 0.06 -3.99
N ILE A 60 -13.67 -0.54 -5.00
CA ILE A 60 -12.38 -0.10 -5.53
C ILE A 60 -12.50 1.32 -6.11
N LYS A 61 -13.51 1.56 -6.96
CA LYS A 61 -13.76 2.89 -7.52
C LYS A 61 -14.06 3.93 -6.43
N TYR A 62 -14.90 3.59 -5.46
CA TYR A 62 -15.22 4.46 -4.33
C TYR A 62 -13.95 4.86 -3.57
N ALA A 63 -13.05 3.91 -3.32
CA ALA A 63 -11.79 4.19 -2.63
C ALA A 63 -10.94 5.23 -3.39
N ALA A 64 -10.78 5.08 -4.72
CA ALA A 64 -10.06 6.04 -5.55
C ALA A 64 -10.70 7.44 -5.51
N ASP A 65 -12.02 7.51 -5.70
CA ASP A 65 -12.77 8.77 -5.76
C ASP A 65 -12.79 9.53 -4.41
N ASN A 66 -12.58 8.82 -3.31
CA ASN A 66 -12.57 9.39 -1.96
C ASN A 66 -11.16 9.52 -1.34
N GLY A 67 -10.12 9.49 -2.18
CA GLY A 67 -8.77 9.87 -1.80
C GLY A 67 -7.91 8.78 -1.18
N ALA A 68 -8.31 7.51 -1.27
CA ALA A 68 -7.40 6.41 -0.98
C ALA A 68 -6.31 6.34 -2.05
N VAL A 69 -5.06 6.17 -1.62
CA VAL A 69 -3.90 6.04 -2.52
C VAL A 69 -3.24 4.67 -2.43
N ILE A 70 -3.61 3.89 -1.43
CA ILE A 70 -3.21 2.49 -1.26
C ILE A 70 -4.48 1.65 -1.20
N LEU A 71 -4.60 0.70 -2.11
CA LEU A 71 -5.62 -0.34 -2.12
C LEU A 71 -4.99 -1.60 -1.53
N GLN A 72 -5.45 -1.99 -0.33
CA GLN A 72 -4.94 -3.15 0.39
C GLN A 72 -5.90 -4.31 0.24
N CYS A 73 -5.46 -5.39 -0.39
CA CYS A 73 -6.27 -6.53 -0.76
C CYS A 73 -5.66 -7.86 -0.28
N SER A 74 -6.11 -8.33 0.89
CA SER A 74 -5.74 -9.65 1.42
C SER A 74 -6.71 -10.73 0.93
N TRP A 75 -6.94 -10.79 -0.37
CA TRP A 75 -7.84 -11.74 -1.04
C TRP A 75 -7.42 -11.95 -2.49
N GLY A 76 -8.01 -12.92 -3.15
CA GLY A 76 -7.79 -13.24 -4.56
C GLY A 76 -8.41 -14.59 -4.91
N TYR A 77 -8.16 -15.04 -6.13
CA TYR A 77 -8.48 -16.38 -6.58
C TYR A 77 -7.38 -17.37 -6.15
N ASN A 78 -7.54 -18.65 -6.38
CA ASN A 78 -6.44 -19.59 -6.24
C ASN A 78 -5.44 -19.42 -7.40
N SER A 79 -4.19 -19.78 -7.17
CA SER A 79 -3.21 -19.88 -8.26
C SER A 79 -3.65 -20.92 -9.30
N SER A 80 -3.31 -20.72 -10.56
CA SER A 80 -3.52 -21.73 -11.61
C SER A 80 -2.69 -22.99 -11.39
N LEU A 81 -1.62 -22.90 -10.60
CA LEU A 81 -0.77 -24.00 -10.21
C LEU A 81 -1.17 -24.62 -8.86
N ALA A 82 -2.34 -24.23 -8.31
CA ALA A 82 -2.87 -24.79 -7.08
C ALA A 82 -3.11 -26.29 -7.20
N ASN A 83 -2.76 -27.03 -6.15
CA ASN A 83 -2.81 -28.48 -6.17
C ASN A 83 -4.21 -28.99 -5.80
N MET A 84 -4.87 -29.64 -6.74
CA MET A 84 -6.19 -30.25 -6.53
C MET A 84 -6.18 -31.36 -5.47
N ILE A 85 -5.06 -32.06 -5.27
CA ILE A 85 -4.92 -33.07 -4.21
C ILE A 85 -4.97 -32.41 -2.83
N GLU A 86 -4.54 -31.16 -2.72
CA GLU A 86 -4.65 -30.35 -1.51
C GLU A 86 -6.03 -29.66 -1.38
N GLY A 87 -6.95 -29.93 -2.31
CA GLY A 87 -8.33 -29.45 -2.28
C GLY A 87 -8.56 -28.08 -2.91
N TYR A 88 -7.54 -27.52 -3.58
CA TYR A 88 -7.67 -26.24 -4.28
C TYR A 88 -8.14 -26.42 -5.72
N SER A 89 -9.09 -25.58 -6.14
CA SER A 89 -9.45 -25.49 -7.56
C SER A 89 -8.57 -24.43 -8.21
N PRO A 90 -7.86 -24.75 -9.31
CA PRO A 90 -7.03 -23.79 -10.03
C PRO A 90 -7.84 -22.57 -10.50
N GLY A 91 -7.27 -21.40 -10.35
CA GLY A 91 -7.79 -20.14 -10.85
C GLY A 91 -7.15 -19.75 -12.20
N PRO A 92 -7.28 -18.47 -12.64
CA PRO A 92 -6.71 -17.98 -13.88
C PRO A 92 -5.18 -18.15 -13.95
N GLY A 93 -4.66 -18.56 -15.11
CA GLY A 93 -3.24 -18.82 -15.34
C GLY A 93 -2.51 -17.73 -16.11
N SER A 94 -3.23 -16.73 -16.61
CA SER A 94 -2.67 -15.59 -17.32
C SER A 94 -3.51 -14.34 -17.10
N GLU A 95 -2.92 -13.18 -17.39
CA GLU A 95 -3.63 -11.90 -17.33
C GLU A 95 -4.81 -11.88 -18.34
N GLU A 96 -4.60 -12.43 -19.54
CA GLU A 96 -5.66 -12.53 -20.54
C GLU A 96 -6.82 -13.41 -20.06
N GLU A 97 -6.54 -14.56 -19.46
CA GLU A 97 -7.57 -15.44 -18.90
C GLU A 97 -8.33 -14.77 -17.77
N TRP A 98 -7.60 -14.11 -16.85
CA TRP A 98 -8.22 -13.37 -15.75
C TRP A 98 -9.08 -12.19 -16.27
N GLU A 99 -8.59 -11.41 -17.23
CA GLU A 99 -9.34 -10.33 -17.85
C GLU A 99 -10.62 -10.82 -18.53
N ASN A 100 -10.54 -11.95 -19.24
CA ASN A 100 -11.72 -12.55 -19.88
C ASN A 100 -12.75 -13.06 -18.87
N MET A 101 -12.30 -13.58 -17.72
CA MET A 101 -13.19 -14.09 -16.66
C MET A 101 -13.76 -12.96 -15.79
N TYR A 102 -12.98 -11.92 -15.55
CA TYR A 102 -13.29 -10.87 -14.56
C TYR A 102 -12.99 -9.46 -15.10
N PRO A 103 -13.55 -9.05 -16.23
CA PRO A 103 -13.22 -7.78 -16.89
C PRO A 103 -13.54 -6.56 -16.02
N LEU A 104 -14.62 -6.61 -15.25
CA LEU A 104 -15.03 -5.50 -14.37
C LEU A 104 -14.05 -5.27 -13.21
N GLU A 105 -13.50 -6.34 -12.67
CA GLU A 105 -12.46 -6.27 -11.62
C GLU A 105 -11.19 -5.60 -12.16
N LYS A 106 -10.75 -6.04 -13.34
CA LYS A 106 -9.58 -5.45 -14.01
C LYS A 106 -9.80 -3.97 -14.34
N GLU A 107 -10.96 -3.60 -14.86
CA GLU A 107 -11.32 -2.21 -15.16
C GLU A 107 -11.28 -1.34 -13.88
N ALA A 108 -11.83 -1.84 -12.78
CA ALA A 108 -11.81 -1.14 -11.50
C ALA A 108 -10.39 -0.97 -10.95
N LEU A 109 -9.55 -2.00 -11.04
CA LEU A 109 -8.14 -1.92 -10.64
C LEU A 109 -7.35 -0.95 -11.52
N ASP A 110 -7.52 -0.99 -12.84
CA ASP A 110 -6.91 -0.01 -13.74
C ASP A 110 -7.37 1.42 -13.42
N TYR A 111 -8.65 1.58 -13.07
CA TYR A 111 -9.17 2.87 -12.64
C TYR A 111 -8.45 3.38 -11.38
N PHE A 112 -8.33 2.54 -10.34
CA PHE A 112 -7.63 2.90 -9.11
C PHE A 112 -6.16 3.25 -9.37
N ILE A 113 -5.45 2.39 -10.08
CA ILE A 113 -4.02 2.56 -10.36
C ILE A 113 -3.75 3.87 -11.12
N ASN A 114 -4.63 4.24 -12.04
CA ASN A 114 -4.43 5.42 -12.89
C ASN A 114 -5.01 6.72 -12.33
N ASN A 115 -6.02 6.67 -11.46
CA ASN A 115 -6.79 7.85 -11.05
C ASN A 115 -6.75 8.14 -9.54
N ALA A 116 -6.25 7.22 -8.70
CA ALA A 116 -6.06 7.51 -7.30
C ALA A 116 -4.89 8.49 -7.10
N GLY A 117 -4.90 9.20 -5.99
CA GLY A 117 -3.92 10.25 -5.73
C GLY A 117 -4.16 11.51 -6.56
N SER A 118 -3.12 12.30 -6.76
CA SER A 118 -3.23 13.58 -7.47
C SER A 118 -1.85 14.11 -7.84
N PRO A 119 -1.68 14.78 -9.00
CA PRO A 119 -0.47 15.51 -9.32
C PRO A 119 -0.06 16.55 -8.26
N ASN A 120 -1.02 17.05 -7.47
CA ASN A 120 -0.80 18.01 -6.38
C ASN A 120 -0.63 17.34 -5.01
N GLY A 121 -0.72 16.01 -4.93
CA GLY A 121 -0.56 15.22 -3.71
C GLY A 121 0.84 14.64 -3.57
N VAL A 122 1.02 13.79 -2.58
CA VAL A 122 2.28 13.07 -2.36
C VAL A 122 2.54 12.02 -3.42
N ILE A 123 1.48 11.48 -4.02
CA ILE A 123 1.55 10.45 -5.06
C ILE A 123 0.48 10.70 -6.13
N ASP A 124 0.85 10.45 -7.37
CA ASP A 124 -0.01 10.46 -8.55
C ASP A 124 -0.10 9.03 -9.11
N GLY A 125 -1.30 8.49 -9.12
CA GLY A 125 -1.60 7.07 -9.30
C GLY A 125 -1.74 6.32 -7.99
N GLY A 126 -2.40 5.15 -8.01
CA GLY A 126 -2.66 4.30 -6.86
C GLY A 126 -1.71 3.11 -6.73
N LEU A 127 -1.47 2.68 -5.51
CA LEU A 127 -0.74 1.45 -5.18
C LEU A 127 -1.73 0.32 -4.88
N ALA A 128 -1.91 -0.62 -5.80
CA ALA A 128 -2.74 -1.80 -5.61
C ALA A 128 -1.88 -2.95 -5.06
N ILE A 129 -2.06 -3.32 -3.80
CA ILE A 129 -1.23 -4.28 -3.06
C ILE A 129 -2.07 -5.51 -2.72
N PHE A 130 -1.63 -6.68 -3.18
CA PHE A 130 -2.37 -7.93 -3.07
C PHE A 130 -1.56 -9.05 -2.44
N ALA A 131 -2.23 -9.89 -1.66
CA ALA A 131 -1.69 -11.14 -1.16
C ALA A 131 -1.47 -12.13 -2.32
N ALA A 132 -0.29 -12.80 -2.36
CA ALA A 132 0.09 -13.69 -3.46
C ALA A 132 -0.70 -15.02 -3.50
N GLY A 133 -1.36 -15.39 -2.39
CA GLY A 133 -2.10 -16.65 -2.22
C GLY A 133 -1.40 -17.66 -1.31
N ASN A 134 -2.13 -18.67 -0.87
CA ASN A 134 -1.72 -19.60 0.20
C ASN A 134 -1.77 -21.08 -0.24
N GLU A 135 -1.67 -21.35 -1.53
CA GLU A 135 -1.76 -22.69 -2.10
C GLU A 135 -0.39 -23.37 -2.27
N TYR A 136 0.70 -22.74 -1.77
CA TYR A 136 2.08 -23.24 -1.99
C TYR A 136 2.40 -23.39 -3.50
N ALA A 137 1.85 -22.55 -4.31
CA ALA A 137 1.97 -22.62 -5.76
C ALA A 137 3.16 -21.82 -6.29
N GLY A 138 3.76 -22.30 -7.39
CA GLY A 138 4.87 -21.66 -8.06
C GLY A 138 4.50 -20.46 -8.94
N MET A 139 3.34 -19.88 -8.69
CA MET A 139 2.78 -18.70 -9.33
C MET A 139 1.90 -17.97 -8.33
N ALA A 140 1.95 -16.63 -8.28
CA ALA A 140 1.00 -15.84 -7.51
C ALA A 140 -0.42 -15.98 -8.10
N ALA A 141 -1.42 -15.86 -7.25
CA ALA A 141 -2.82 -15.85 -7.67
C ALA A 141 -3.21 -14.50 -8.28
N PHE A 142 -4.25 -14.45 -9.12
CA PHE A 142 -4.86 -13.19 -9.53
C PHE A 142 -5.83 -12.67 -8.44
N PRO A 143 -5.95 -11.36 -8.28
CA PRO A 143 -5.33 -10.25 -9.02
C PRO A 143 -3.87 -9.92 -8.68
N ALA A 144 -3.26 -10.57 -7.64
CA ALA A 144 -1.86 -10.30 -7.27
C ALA A 144 -0.88 -10.50 -8.44
N ALA A 145 -1.12 -11.48 -9.32
CA ALA A 145 -0.30 -11.74 -10.50
C ALA A 145 -0.45 -10.72 -11.63
N TYR A 146 -1.38 -9.75 -11.51
CA TYR A 146 -1.52 -8.66 -12.48
C TYR A 146 -0.27 -7.78 -12.45
N SER A 147 0.31 -7.55 -13.63
CA SER A 147 1.63 -6.88 -13.78
C SER A 147 1.70 -5.46 -13.19
N LYS A 148 0.55 -4.81 -12.98
CA LYS A 148 0.45 -3.48 -12.37
C LYS A 148 0.20 -3.51 -10.86
N CYS A 149 -0.05 -4.68 -10.28
CA CYS A 149 -0.24 -4.86 -8.84
C CYS A 149 1.10 -5.16 -8.13
N ILE A 150 1.13 -4.86 -6.85
CA ILE A 150 2.22 -5.26 -5.95
C ILE A 150 1.80 -6.58 -5.30
N SER A 151 2.41 -7.68 -5.73
CA SER A 151 2.17 -9.02 -5.23
C SER A 151 3.04 -9.33 -4.02
N VAL A 152 2.45 -9.78 -2.91
CA VAL A 152 3.15 -9.97 -1.64
C VAL A 152 3.15 -11.43 -1.21
N SER A 153 4.33 -12.07 -1.16
CA SER A 153 4.55 -13.39 -0.58
C SER A 153 4.81 -13.31 0.92
N ALA A 154 4.62 -14.42 1.61
CA ALA A 154 4.83 -14.53 3.04
C ALA A 154 6.16 -15.20 3.40
N VAL A 155 6.86 -14.64 4.40
CA VAL A 155 7.98 -15.29 5.08
C VAL A 155 7.62 -15.60 6.52
N ALA A 156 8.23 -16.67 7.05
CA ALA A 156 8.20 -17.05 8.46
C ALA A 156 9.16 -16.18 9.28
N ALA A 157 9.13 -16.33 10.61
CA ALA A 157 9.97 -15.55 11.52
C ALA A 157 11.49 -15.76 11.33
N ASP A 158 11.89 -16.87 10.71
CA ASP A 158 13.28 -17.19 10.36
C ASP A 158 13.68 -16.71 8.95
N PHE A 159 12.87 -15.85 8.34
CA PHE A 159 13.05 -15.28 6.99
C PHE A 159 12.99 -16.28 5.84
N THR A 160 12.61 -17.52 6.11
CA THR A 160 12.36 -18.50 5.05
C THR A 160 10.93 -18.37 4.52
N PRO A 161 10.64 -18.81 3.28
CA PRO A 161 9.28 -18.80 2.77
C PRO A 161 8.33 -19.52 3.72
N ALA A 162 7.15 -18.95 3.98
CA ALA A 162 6.11 -19.65 4.74
C ALA A 162 5.64 -20.89 3.97
N SER A 163 5.27 -21.97 4.72
CA SER A 163 4.94 -23.27 4.15
C SER A 163 3.79 -23.26 3.15
N TYR A 164 2.88 -22.31 3.31
CA TYR A 164 1.70 -22.12 2.47
C TYR A 164 1.90 -21.12 1.33
N SER A 165 2.91 -20.25 1.42
CA SER A 165 3.01 -19.08 0.54
C SER A 165 3.16 -19.44 -0.93
N ASN A 166 2.37 -18.79 -1.79
CA ASN A 166 2.66 -18.74 -3.20
C ASN A 166 3.97 -17.97 -3.47
N TYR A 167 4.67 -18.37 -4.51
CA TYR A 167 5.93 -17.79 -4.94
C TYR A 167 5.99 -17.83 -6.47
N GLY A 168 6.83 -17.05 -7.11
CA GLY A 168 6.91 -17.02 -8.57
C GLY A 168 7.48 -15.72 -9.09
N LYS A 169 7.56 -15.60 -10.40
CA LYS A 169 8.07 -14.39 -11.08
C LYS A 169 7.12 -13.20 -10.94
N GLU A 170 5.85 -13.45 -10.63
CA GLU A 170 4.81 -12.45 -10.44
C GLU A 170 4.88 -11.78 -9.06
N VAL A 171 5.60 -12.39 -8.11
CA VAL A 171 5.78 -11.82 -6.77
C VAL A 171 6.66 -10.58 -6.87
N THR A 172 6.17 -9.48 -6.32
CA THR A 172 6.90 -8.19 -6.30
C THR A 172 7.82 -8.08 -5.09
N ILE A 173 7.33 -8.48 -3.92
CA ILE A 173 8.01 -8.28 -2.63
C ILE A 173 7.54 -9.32 -1.62
N SER A 174 8.33 -9.58 -0.59
CA SER A 174 7.96 -10.45 0.53
C SER A 174 7.82 -9.67 1.84
N ALA A 175 6.99 -10.17 2.74
CA ALA A 175 6.80 -9.60 4.07
C ALA A 175 6.48 -10.68 5.11
N PRO A 176 6.54 -10.38 6.43
CA PRO A 176 6.17 -11.33 7.47
C PRO A 176 4.71 -11.76 7.34
N GLY A 177 4.47 -13.04 7.17
CA GLY A 177 3.12 -13.64 7.10
C GLY A 177 2.83 -14.65 8.21
N GLY A 178 3.86 -15.03 8.96
CA GLY A 178 3.78 -16.10 9.96
C GLY A 178 3.87 -17.49 9.34
N ASP A 179 4.08 -18.50 10.15
CA ASP A 179 4.07 -19.92 9.73
C ASP A 179 3.86 -20.86 10.92
N THR A 180 2.61 -21.02 11.31
CA THR A 180 2.22 -21.92 12.42
C THR A 180 2.56 -23.39 12.13
N GLU A 181 2.44 -23.81 10.89
CA GLU A 181 2.74 -25.22 10.51
C GLU A 181 4.21 -25.56 10.75
N TYR A 182 5.10 -24.63 10.45
CA TYR A 182 6.51 -24.80 10.75
C TYR A 182 6.77 -24.91 12.25
N TYR A 183 6.31 -23.91 13.01
CA TYR A 183 6.63 -23.81 14.43
C TYR A 183 5.88 -24.84 15.30
N ASN A 184 4.67 -25.23 14.97
CA ASN A 184 3.88 -26.10 15.80
C ASN A 184 4.08 -27.60 15.52
N LYS A 185 4.42 -27.96 14.28
CA LYS A 185 4.45 -29.39 13.90
C LYS A 185 5.84 -29.91 13.62
N VAL A 186 6.72 -29.14 13.06
CA VAL A 186 8.13 -29.52 12.92
C VAL A 186 8.81 -29.53 14.27
N GLY A 187 8.34 -28.73 15.21
CA GLY A 187 8.80 -28.71 16.57
C GLY A 187 8.63 -29.97 17.39
N GLN A 188 7.88 -30.96 16.91
CA GLN A 188 7.88 -32.28 17.55
C GLN A 188 9.25 -32.98 17.45
N ASP A 189 10.03 -32.66 16.41
CA ASP A 189 11.41 -33.14 16.26
C ASP A 189 12.45 -32.13 16.79
N ASP A 190 12.02 -30.90 17.15
CA ASP A 190 12.85 -29.84 17.72
C ASP A 190 12.17 -29.26 18.98
N PRO A 191 12.60 -29.70 20.18
CA PRO A 191 11.98 -29.30 21.44
C PRO A 191 12.01 -27.78 21.71
N GLU A 192 12.90 -27.02 21.08
CA GLU A 192 13.01 -25.58 21.27
C GLU A 192 11.89 -24.81 20.52
N SER A 193 11.34 -25.39 19.46
CA SER A 193 10.27 -24.73 18.68
C SER A 193 8.87 -24.98 19.25
N TRP A 194 8.77 -25.81 20.30
CA TRP A 194 7.48 -26.39 20.71
C TRP A 194 7.01 -26.05 22.10
N SER A 195 7.64 -25.14 22.77
CA SER A 195 7.16 -24.80 24.11
C SER A 195 5.76 -24.19 24.02
N ASP A 196 4.81 -24.85 24.64
CA ASP A 196 3.64 -24.27 25.28
C ASP A 196 2.40 -23.94 24.43
N GLY A 197 2.28 -24.39 23.20
CA GLY A 197 1.10 -24.12 22.38
C GLY A 197 0.89 -22.63 22.04
N ILE A 198 1.97 -21.84 22.16
CA ILE A 198 1.98 -20.43 21.78
C ILE A 198 2.27 -20.34 20.28
N TYR A 199 1.50 -19.56 19.59
CA TYR A 199 1.64 -19.30 18.14
C TYR A 199 2.79 -18.32 17.87
N SER A 200 3.99 -18.62 18.35
CA SER A 200 5.15 -17.72 18.36
C SER A 200 5.65 -17.32 16.95
N GLY A 201 5.26 -18.07 15.92
CA GLY A 201 5.57 -17.79 14.54
C GLY A 201 4.49 -17.02 13.78
N SER A 202 3.33 -16.81 14.38
CA SER A 202 2.17 -16.14 13.76
C SER A 202 2.19 -14.65 13.94
N ILE A 203 1.42 -13.95 13.13
CA ILE A 203 1.25 -12.50 13.22
C ILE A 203 0.15 -12.17 14.22
N LEU A 204 0.49 -11.39 15.24
CA LEU A 204 -0.46 -10.86 16.22
C LEU A 204 -1.01 -9.52 15.74
N SER A 205 -2.33 -9.36 15.78
CA SER A 205 -2.98 -8.09 15.46
C SER A 205 -4.33 -7.94 16.16
N THR A 206 -5.01 -6.83 15.91
CA THR A 206 -6.36 -6.56 16.45
C THR A 206 -7.35 -7.61 15.94
N TRP A 207 -8.31 -7.98 16.80
CA TRP A 207 -9.28 -9.03 16.51
C TRP A 207 -10.65 -8.70 17.09
N ILE A 208 -11.68 -9.36 16.58
CA ILE A 208 -13.01 -9.38 17.17
C ILE A 208 -13.38 -10.81 17.52
N GLN A 209 -13.76 -11.05 18.75
CA GLN A 209 -14.27 -12.33 19.22
C GLN A 209 -15.62 -12.13 19.91
N ASN A 210 -16.68 -12.75 19.37
CA ASN A 210 -18.04 -12.64 19.89
C ASN A 210 -18.50 -11.18 20.10
N GLY A 211 -18.18 -10.30 19.15
CA GLY A 211 -18.49 -8.87 19.22
C GLY A 211 -17.62 -8.06 20.17
N THR A 212 -16.61 -8.66 20.80
CA THR A 212 -15.68 -7.99 21.71
C THR A 212 -14.34 -7.77 21.05
N ALA A 213 -13.80 -6.54 21.17
CA ALA A 213 -12.47 -6.21 20.69
C ALA A 213 -11.40 -6.98 21.51
N THR A 214 -10.46 -7.58 20.83
CA THR A 214 -9.36 -8.36 21.38
C THR A 214 -8.17 -8.39 20.43
N TYR A 215 -7.25 -9.31 20.63
CA TYR A 215 -6.10 -9.57 19.77
C TYR A 215 -6.10 -11.05 19.36
N GLY A 216 -5.59 -11.34 18.16
CA GLY A 216 -5.54 -12.71 17.64
C GLY A 216 -4.32 -12.93 16.78
N PHE A 217 -3.91 -14.19 16.67
CA PHE A 217 -2.83 -14.65 15.81
C PHE A 217 -3.39 -15.21 14.51
N MET A 218 -2.77 -14.85 13.40
CA MET A 218 -3.07 -15.40 12.06
C MET A 218 -1.80 -15.61 11.26
N ASP A 219 -1.88 -16.52 10.31
CA ASP A 219 -0.87 -16.78 9.29
C ASP A 219 -1.48 -16.61 7.89
N GLY A 220 -0.70 -16.12 6.96
CA GLY A 220 -1.12 -16.00 5.57
C GLY A 220 -0.37 -14.92 4.80
N THR A 221 -0.39 -15.01 3.48
CA THR A 221 -0.04 -13.88 2.62
C THR A 221 -0.99 -12.70 2.86
N SER A 222 -2.18 -12.97 3.41
CA SER A 222 -3.12 -11.95 3.93
C SER A 222 -2.55 -11.13 5.08
N MET A 223 -1.60 -11.64 5.87
CA MET A 223 -0.89 -10.92 6.93
C MET A 223 0.39 -10.26 6.42
N ALA A 224 1.03 -10.86 5.42
CA ALA A 224 2.18 -10.26 4.74
C ALA A 224 1.80 -8.99 3.96
N CYS A 225 0.69 -9.02 3.23
CA CYS A 225 0.19 -7.90 2.42
C CYS A 225 0.03 -6.58 3.21
N PRO A 226 -0.62 -6.54 4.38
CA PRO A 226 -0.75 -5.32 5.17
C PRO A 226 0.58 -4.79 5.73
N HIS A 227 1.61 -5.63 5.91
CA HIS A 227 2.94 -5.14 6.26
C HIS A 227 3.48 -4.24 5.15
N VAL A 228 3.37 -4.67 3.89
CA VAL A 228 3.80 -3.86 2.74
C VAL A 228 2.95 -2.59 2.61
N SER A 229 1.65 -2.70 2.79
CA SER A 229 0.73 -1.54 2.77
C SER A 229 1.06 -0.54 3.87
N GLY A 230 1.37 -1.01 5.08
CA GLY A 230 1.79 -0.18 6.20
C GLY A 230 3.12 0.52 5.95
N VAL A 231 4.10 -0.20 5.41
CA VAL A 231 5.41 0.37 5.03
C VAL A 231 5.25 1.41 3.92
N ALA A 232 4.44 1.13 2.90
CA ALA A 232 4.14 2.10 1.84
C ALA A 232 3.46 3.36 2.40
N ALA A 233 2.49 3.21 3.32
CA ALA A 233 1.81 4.33 3.96
C ALA A 233 2.78 5.18 4.81
N LEU A 234 3.67 4.52 5.57
CA LEU A 234 4.71 5.21 6.33
C LEU A 234 5.65 5.99 5.40
N GLY A 235 6.09 5.37 4.30
CA GLY A 235 6.93 6.02 3.30
C GLY A 235 6.26 7.23 2.65
N LEU A 236 4.98 7.12 2.26
CA LEU A 236 4.22 8.26 1.71
C LEU A 236 4.02 9.38 2.75
N SER A 237 3.79 9.04 4.02
CA SER A 237 3.73 10.02 5.10
C SER A 237 5.06 10.76 5.26
N TYR A 238 6.18 10.04 5.19
CA TYR A 238 7.51 10.63 5.25
C TYR A 238 7.79 11.51 4.01
N ALA A 239 7.46 11.04 2.81
CA ALA A 239 7.57 11.80 1.58
C ALA A 239 6.77 13.12 1.64
N TYR A 240 5.55 13.08 2.19
CA TYR A 240 4.75 14.28 2.43
C TYR A 240 5.42 15.25 3.39
N GLN A 241 6.01 14.77 4.49
CA GLN A 241 6.77 15.62 5.42
C GLN A 241 7.99 16.28 4.75
N GLN A 242 8.64 15.55 3.84
CA GLN A 242 9.75 16.02 3.02
C GLN A 242 9.31 16.91 1.83
N ARG A 243 7.99 17.15 1.66
CA ARG A 243 7.42 17.89 0.53
C ARG A 243 7.78 17.27 -0.82
N ARG A 244 7.81 15.94 -0.89
CA ARG A 244 8.13 15.19 -2.10
C ARG A 244 6.88 14.59 -2.72
N HIS A 245 6.87 14.65 -4.03
CA HIS A 245 5.86 14.07 -4.90
C HIS A 245 6.47 12.93 -5.70
N PHE A 246 5.73 11.84 -5.87
CA PHE A 246 6.10 10.67 -6.67
C PHE A 246 4.96 10.30 -7.62
N LYS A 247 5.32 9.75 -8.77
CA LYS A 247 4.40 8.90 -9.52
C LYS A 247 4.33 7.53 -8.84
N ALA A 248 3.18 6.86 -8.93
CA ALA A 248 3.02 5.53 -8.34
C ALA A 248 4.10 4.54 -8.81
N SER A 249 4.46 4.57 -10.10
CA SER A 249 5.52 3.72 -10.66
C SER A 249 6.90 4.00 -10.04
N GLU A 250 7.25 5.26 -9.78
CA GLU A 250 8.51 5.65 -9.13
C GLU A 250 8.54 5.15 -7.69
N PHE A 251 7.43 5.27 -6.97
CA PHE A 251 7.34 4.82 -5.59
C PHE A 251 7.40 3.28 -5.48
N ILE A 252 6.80 2.55 -6.42
CA ILE A 252 6.92 1.09 -6.51
C ILE A 252 8.39 0.66 -6.68
N GLU A 253 9.14 1.34 -7.54
CA GLU A 253 10.57 1.02 -7.71
C GLU A 253 11.39 1.35 -6.44
N LEU A 254 11.08 2.42 -5.72
CA LEU A 254 11.69 2.69 -4.41
C LEU A 254 11.34 1.60 -3.40
N LEU A 255 10.09 1.16 -3.35
CA LEU A 255 9.66 0.08 -2.45
C LEU A 255 10.42 -1.23 -2.76
N LYS A 256 10.55 -1.59 -4.04
CA LYS A 256 11.32 -2.76 -4.50
C LYS A 256 12.83 -2.64 -4.19
N ALA A 257 13.38 -1.43 -4.22
CA ALA A 257 14.77 -1.18 -3.84
C ALA A 257 14.99 -1.19 -2.32
N SER A 258 13.90 -1.09 -1.53
CA SER A 258 13.93 -0.96 -0.07
C SER A 258 13.65 -2.30 0.62
N VAL A 259 14.50 -3.29 0.31
CA VAL A 259 14.33 -4.67 0.77
C VAL A 259 15.65 -5.27 1.25
N LYS A 260 15.55 -6.27 2.13
CA LYS A 260 16.67 -7.16 2.44
C LYS A 260 16.66 -8.34 1.48
N PRO A 261 17.76 -8.62 0.75
CA PRO A 261 17.82 -9.74 -0.18
C PRO A 261 17.58 -11.07 0.54
N LEU A 262 16.64 -11.88 0.03
CA LEU A 262 16.32 -13.21 0.57
C LEU A 262 17.09 -14.34 -0.12
N ASP A 263 17.46 -14.18 -1.38
CA ASP A 263 18.07 -15.22 -2.21
C ASP A 263 19.36 -15.78 -1.61
N SER A 264 20.16 -14.94 -0.95
CA SER A 264 21.38 -15.36 -0.27
C SER A 264 21.09 -16.32 0.91
N TRP A 265 19.90 -16.25 1.51
CA TRP A 265 19.46 -17.16 2.57
C TRP A 265 19.02 -18.52 2.04
N TYR A 266 18.58 -18.59 0.77
CA TYR A 266 18.00 -19.77 0.14
C TYR A 266 19.03 -20.63 -0.59
N GLY A 267 20.25 -20.12 -0.77
CA GLY A 267 21.34 -20.81 -1.45
C GLY A 267 22.01 -21.90 -0.63
N ASN A 268 23.02 -22.54 -1.22
CA ASN A 268 23.90 -23.53 -0.59
C ASN A 268 23.22 -24.82 -0.10
N GLY A 269 22.14 -25.25 -0.77
CA GLY A 269 21.47 -26.50 -0.47
C GLY A 269 20.73 -26.52 0.88
N LYS A 270 20.38 -25.34 1.40
CA LYS A 270 19.55 -25.24 2.60
C LYS A 270 18.22 -25.96 2.40
N VAL A 271 17.85 -26.75 3.39
CA VAL A 271 16.60 -27.52 3.42
C VAL A 271 15.81 -27.09 4.65
N LYS A 272 14.51 -26.91 4.48
CA LYS A 272 13.57 -26.68 5.57
C LYS A 272 12.53 -27.79 5.60
N LYS A 273 12.15 -28.19 6.78
CA LYS A 273 11.08 -29.15 6.99
C LYS A 273 9.79 -28.41 7.30
N TYR A 274 8.70 -28.82 6.66
CA TYR A 274 7.36 -28.32 6.91
C TYR A 274 6.39 -29.48 7.15
N TYR A 275 5.41 -29.25 8.00
CA TYR A 275 4.22 -30.09 8.02
C TYR A 275 3.20 -29.48 7.06
N ARG A 276 2.94 -30.17 5.97
CA ARG A 276 1.91 -29.78 5.02
C ARG A 276 0.63 -30.51 5.31
N ASN A 277 -0.46 -29.77 5.48
CA ASN A 277 -1.79 -30.30 5.56
C ASN A 277 -2.34 -30.53 4.15
N HIS A 278 -2.54 -31.79 3.82
CA HIS A 278 -3.25 -32.17 2.61
C HIS A 278 -4.69 -32.49 2.99
N LEU A 279 -5.67 -31.83 2.40
CA LEU A 279 -7.08 -32.04 2.70
C LEU A 279 -7.52 -33.50 2.48
N SER A 280 -6.90 -34.20 1.53
CA SER A 280 -7.24 -35.58 1.18
C SER A 280 -6.44 -36.66 1.93
N VAL A 281 -5.23 -36.37 2.43
CA VAL A 281 -4.32 -37.35 3.00
C VAL A 281 -3.80 -37.00 4.40
N GLY A 282 -4.20 -35.85 4.93
CA GLY A 282 -3.76 -35.39 6.25
C GLY A 282 -2.37 -34.73 6.23
N ALA A 283 -1.85 -34.43 7.41
CA ALA A 283 -0.56 -33.77 7.55
C ALA A 283 0.62 -34.71 7.28
N SER A 284 1.59 -34.25 6.51
CA SER A 284 2.84 -34.98 6.24
C SER A 284 4.06 -34.09 6.40
N LEU A 285 5.16 -34.65 6.93
CA LEU A 285 6.43 -33.94 7.00
C LEU A 285 7.06 -33.90 5.62
N THR A 286 7.29 -32.68 5.13
CA THR A 286 7.86 -32.41 3.80
C THR A 286 9.20 -31.69 3.95
N GLN A 287 10.21 -32.16 3.23
CA GLN A 287 11.48 -31.46 3.09
C GLN A 287 11.48 -30.62 1.81
N ILE A 288 11.81 -29.35 1.97
CA ILE A 288 11.86 -28.40 0.86
C ILE A 288 13.27 -27.84 0.74
N ASN A 289 13.87 -28.02 -0.45
CA ASN A 289 15.10 -27.33 -0.78
C ASN A 289 14.78 -25.86 -1.08
N LEU A 290 15.36 -24.96 -0.28
CA LEU A 290 15.07 -23.52 -0.38
C LEU A 290 15.57 -22.89 -1.66
N SER A 291 16.54 -23.51 -2.35
CA SER A 291 17.05 -22.99 -3.62
C SER A 291 15.98 -22.86 -4.71
N LYS A 292 14.86 -23.58 -4.60
CA LYS A 292 13.73 -23.42 -5.53
C LYS A 292 13.05 -22.05 -5.48
N TYR A 293 13.24 -21.32 -4.37
CA TYR A 293 12.65 -19.99 -4.18
C TYR A 293 13.54 -18.84 -4.66
N ILE A 294 14.79 -19.12 -5.02
CA ILE A 294 15.71 -18.10 -5.53
C ILE A 294 15.11 -17.42 -6.76
N GLY A 295 15.05 -16.08 -6.73
CA GLY A 295 14.42 -15.25 -7.75
C GLY A 295 12.89 -15.32 -7.81
N LYS A 296 12.22 -15.90 -6.78
CA LYS A 296 10.78 -16.14 -6.79
C LYS A 296 10.03 -15.60 -5.56
N MET A 297 10.74 -14.91 -4.69
CA MET A 297 10.18 -14.22 -3.51
C MET A 297 10.20 -12.69 -3.69
N GLY A 298 10.07 -12.24 -4.94
CA GLY A 298 10.12 -10.83 -5.31
C GLY A 298 11.50 -10.21 -5.12
N ALA A 299 11.57 -8.90 -4.95
CA ALA A 299 12.81 -8.17 -4.73
C ALA A 299 13.50 -8.55 -3.40
N GLY A 300 12.73 -9.00 -2.41
CA GLY A 300 13.21 -9.40 -1.09
C GLY A 300 12.23 -9.07 0.02
N LEU A 301 12.70 -9.11 1.26
CA LEU A 301 11.92 -8.78 2.45
C LEU A 301 11.82 -7.26 2.62
N VAL A 302 10.61 -6.73 2.68
CA VAL A 302 10.35 -5.30 2.86
C VAL A 302 11.05 -4.75 4.11
N ASP A 303 11.66 -3.56 4.00
CA ASP A 303 12.34 -2.87 5.09
C ASP A 303 11.92 -1.40 5.14
N ALA A 304 11.21 -1.03 6.22
CA ALA A 304 10.70 0.32 6.39
C ALA A 304 11.83 1.36 6.53
N GLY A 305 12.92 1.02 7.24
CA GLY A 305 14.06 1.92 7.42
C GLY A 305 14.73 2.25 6.09
N LEU A 306 15.01 1.22 5.29
CA LEU A 306 15.57 1.40 3.94
C LEU A 306 14.63 2.22 3.02
N LEU A 307 13.31 2.07 3.17
CA LEU A 307 12.38 2.88 2.38
C LEU A 307 12.49 4.37 2.75
N LEU A 308 12.53 4.70 4.02
CA LEU A 308 12.69 6.09 4.46
C LEU A 308 14.01 6.69 3.98
N ASP A 309 15.11 5.93 4.11
CA ASP A 309 16.44 6.35 3.63
C ASP A 309 16.42 6.54 2.09
N ASN A 310 15.75 5.65 1.36
CA ASN A 310 15.67 5.73 -0.10
C ASN A 310 14.76 6.87 -0.60
N ILE A 311 13.78 7.30 0.19
CA ILE A 311 12.93 8.46 -0.13
C ILE A 311 13.70 9.77 0.04
N GLU A 312 14.65 9.84 0.97
CA GLU A 312 15.38 11.07 1.26
C GLU A 312 16.09 11.60 0.01
N GLY A 313 15.82 12.84 -0.34
CA GLY A 313 16.38 13.49 -1.53
C GLY A 313 15.84 13.00 -2.88
N LYS A 314 14.85 12.09 -2.91
CA LYS A 314 14.20 11.58 -4.13
C LYS A 314 12.86 12.26 -4.38
N GLY A 315 12.28 11.93 -5.53
CA GLY A 315 11.02 12.54 -5.99
C GLY A 315 11.21 13.97 -6.46
N SER A 316 10.13 14.58 -6.93
CA SER A 316 10.04 16.00 -7.27
C SER A 316 9.52 16.82 -6.07
N ASP A 317 9.67 18.14 -6.13
CA ASP A 317 8.94 19.00 -5.21
C ASP A 317 7.43 18.79 -5.42
N MET A 318 6.65 19.04 -4.37
CA MET A 318 5.19 18.97 -4.49
C MET A 318 4.69 20.04 -5.46
N VAL A 319 3.70 19.69 -6.26
CA VAL A 319 3.13 20.62 -7.25
C VAL A 319 2.27 21.67 -6.54
N VAL A 320 2.58 22.94 -6.76
CA VAL A 320 1.75 24.05 -6.28
C VAL A 320 0.41 24.02 -7.02
N PRO A 321 -0.74 23.94 -6.33
CA PRO A 321 -2.03 23.82 -6.99
C PRO A 321 -2.44 25.07 -7.76
N ASN A 322 -3.27 24.89 -8.78
CA ASN A 322 -3.95 25.99 -9.44
C ASN A 322 -4.88 26.72 -8.45
N VAL A 323 -5.03 28.03 -8.62
CA VAL A 323 -5.82 28.88 -7.74
C VAL A 323 -7.13 29.26 -8.43
N TYR A 324 -8.22 29.13 -7.71
CA TYR A 324 -9.53 29.62 -8.09
C TYR A 324 -9.95 30.71 -7.11
N VAL A 325 -10.27 31.88 -7.62
CA VAL A 325 -10.63 33.05 -6.81
C VAL A 325 -11.80 33.78 -7.44
N ALA A 326 -12.69 34.36 -6.62
CA ALA A 326 -13.77 35.20 -7.12
C ALA A 326 -13.23 36.59 -7.52
N GLU A 327 -13.93 37.26 -8.46
CA GLU A 327 -13.66 38.65 -8.78
C GLU A 327 -13.84 39.53 -7.54
N GLY A 328 -12.85 40.38 -7.23
CA GLY A 328 -12.81 41.20 -6.02
C GLY A 328 -12.41 40.45 -4.73
N ALA A 329 -12.11 39.18 -4.79
CA ALA A 329 -11.71 38.38 -3.62
C ALA A 329 -10.19 38.06 -3.66
N GLU A 330 -9.70 37.56 -2.52
CA GLU A 330 -8.32 37.08 -2.36
C GLU A 330 -8.28 35.61 -1.99
N SER A 331 -7.25 34.90 -2.46
CA SER A 331 -6.89 33.54 -2.06
C SER A 331 -5.45 33.52 -1.55
N THR A 332 -5.20 32.85 -0.44
CA THR A 332 -3.86 32.73 0.17
C THR A 332 -3.39 31.30 0.15
N LEU A 333 -2.13 31.09 -0.26
CA LEU A 333 -1.48 29.80 -0.30
C LEU A 333 -0.12 29.87 0.41
N ASN A 334 0.17 28.94 1.31
CA ASN A 334 1.49 28.85 1.93
C ASN A 334 2.42 28.01 1.04
N LEU A 335 3.35 28.68 0.36
CA LEU A 335 4.29 28.04 -0.56
C LEU A 335 5.29 27.10 0.14
N ALA A 336 5.58 27.34 1.43
CA ALA A 336 6.46 26.47 2.19
C ALA A 336 5.99 25.00 2.21
N TYR A 337 4.71 24.75 2.02
CA TYR A 337 4.15 23.38 2.01
C TYR A 337 4.51 22.55 0.77
N TYR A 338 5.05 23.17 -0.26
CA TYR A 338 5.30 22.53 -1.56
C TYR A 338 6.78 22.33 -1.87
N TYR A 339 7.69 22.82 -1.03
CA TYR A 339 9.13 22.74 -1.26
C TYR A 339 9.87 22.22 -0.04
N VAL A 340 10.90 21.43 -0.27
CA VAL A 340 11.78 20.94 0.80
C VAL A 340 12.47 22.12 1.47
N GLY A 341 12.39 22.17 2.81
CA GLY A 341 12.93 23.30 3.59
C GLY A 341 12.22 24.63 3.33
N GLY A 342 10.99 24.58 2.85
CA GLY A 342 10.21 25.73 2.36
C GLY A 342 10.11 26.91 3.33
N GLU A 343 10.12 26.66 4.64
CA GLU A 343 10.12 27.71 5.67
C GLU A 343 11.37 28.61 5.63
N ASN A 344 12.47 28.10 5.09
CA ASN A 344 13.75 28.82 4.98
C ASN A 344 14.01 29.34 3.56
N LEU A 345 13.06 29.17 2.64
CA LEU A 345 13.18 29.62 1.27
C LEU A 345 12.49 30.99 1.07
N THR A 346 12.95 31.72 0.09
CA THR A 346 12.29 32.93 -0.37
C THR A 346 11.61 32.70 -1.71
N TYR A 347 10.49 33.39 -1.93
CA TYR A 347 9.60 33.19 -3.07
C TYR A 347 9.38 34.50 -3.81
N ILE A 348 9.40 34.44 -5.14
CA ILE A 348 9.02 35.52 -6.02
C ILE A 348 7.93 35.01 -6.95
N CYS A 349 6.77 35.65 -6.92
CA CYS A 349 5.63 35.30 -7.76
C CYS A 349 5.33 36.44 -8.74
N THR A 350 5.11 36.10 -10.01
CA THR A 350 4.81 37.07 -11.07
C THR A 350 3.60 36.64 -11.88
N SER A 351 2.59 37.50 -11.97
CA SER A 351 1.42 37.26 -12.84
C SER A 351 1.75 37.64 -14.28
N SER A 352 1.37 36.76 -15.23
CA SER A 352 1.51 37.02 -16.67
C SER A 352 0.49 38.05 -17.20
N ASP A 353 -0.63 38.24 -16.49
CA ASP A 353 -1.64 39.25 -16.80
C ASP A 353 -2.22 39.82 -15.50
N THR A 354 -1.69 40.96 -15.12
CA THR A 354 -2.07 41.70 -13.91
C THR A 354 -3.45 42.37 -14.00
N SER A 355 -4.06 42.41 -15.20
CA SER A 355 -5.43 42.87 -15.36
C SER A 355 -6.48 41.82 -14.95
N VAL A 356 -6.10 40.54 -14.99
CA VAL A 356 -6.94 39.41 -14.55
C VAL A 356 -6.74 39.13 -13.08
N ALA A 357 -5.49 38.95 -12.63
CA ALA A 357 -5.17 38.75 -11.23
C ALA A 357 -3.78 39.31 -10.88
N THR A 358 -3.65 39.86 -9.69
CA THR A 358 -2.36 40.26 -9.10
C THR A 358 -1.91 39.24 -8.07
N VAL A 359 -0.61 39.22 -7.80
CA VAL A 359 0.00 38.38 -6.79
C VAL A 359 1.01 39.15 -5.96
N THR A 360 0.99 38.91 -4.65
CA THR A 360 1.99 39.40 -3.71
C THR A 360 2.49 38.21 -2.86
N VAL A 361 3.70 38.38 -2.30
CA VAL A 361 4.28 37.35 -1.39
C VAL A 361 4.71 38.04 -0.11
N GLU A 362 4.24 37.52 1.02
CA GLU A 362 4.64 37.97 2.36
C GLU A 362 5.22 36.76 3.12
N GLY A 363 6.54 36.71 3.27
CA GLY A 363 7.24 35.54 3.80
C GLY A 363 7.03 34.34 2.90
N THR A 364 6.34 33.31 3.41
CA THR A 364 5.99 32.11 2.65
C THR A 364 4.57 32.11 2.06
N LEU A 365 3.80 33.18 2.36
CA LEU A 365 2.40 33.28 1.95
C LEU A 365 2.28 34.00 0.60
N MET A 366 1.81 33.30 -0.40
CA MET A 366 1.39 33.86 -1.69
C MET A 366 -0.07 34.28 -1.59
N LYS A 367 -0.37 35.56 -1.85
CA LYS A 367 -1.72 36.13 -1.92
C LYS A 367 -2.06 36.46 -3.37
N VAL A 368 -3.16 35.95 -3.86
CA VAL A 368 -3.68 36.15 -5.21
C VAL A 368 -4.99 36.90 -5.12
N SER A 369 -5.04 38.10 -5.74
CA SER A 369 -6.24 38.95 -5.80
C SER A 369 -6.87 38.84 -7.20
N GLY A 370 -8.12 38.38 -7.28
CA GLY A 370 -8.89 38.27 -8.52
C GLY A 370 -9.47 39.64 -8.90
N LEU A 371 -9.10 40.16 -10.06
CA LEU A 371 -9.53 41.52 -10.50
C LEU A 371 -10.61 41.47 -11.56
N LYS A 372 -10.51 40.52 -12.50
CA LYS A 372 -11.44 40.38 -13.62
C LYS A 372 -11.60 38.96 -14.01
N THR A 373 -12.83 38.52 -14.27
CA THR A 373 -13.14 37.18 -14.75
C THR A 373 -12.26 36.79 -15.94
N GLY A 374 -11.59 35.64 -15.85
CA GLY A 374 -10.62 35.16 -16.85
C GLY A 374 -9.60 34.20 -16.23
N ALA A 375 -8.56 33.89 -16.98
CA ALA A 375 -7.46 33.07 -16.49
C ALA A 375 -6.12 33.73 -16.80
N THR A 376 -5.19 33.61 -15.85
CA THR A 376 -3.79 34.05 -15.99
C THR A 376 -2.86 33.00 -15.43
N ARG A 377 -1.56 33.14 -15.69
CA ARG A 377 -0.54 32.28 -15.11
C ARG A 377 0.28 33.04 -14.09
N ILE A 378 0.65 32.38 -13.00
CA ILE A 378 1.61 32.89 -12.05
C ILE A 378 2.87 32.03 -12.13
N LEU A 379 4.01 32.64 -12.39
CA LEU A 379 5.32 32.00 -12.24
C LEU A 379 5.76 32.17 -10.79
N VAL A 380 5.99 31.03 -10.12
CA VAL A 380 6.55 30.96 -8.77
C VAL A 380 8.02 30.59 -8.91
N LYS A 381 8.92 31.46 -8.49
CA LYS A 381 10.37 31.26 -8.42
C LYS A 381 10.80 31.12 -6.97
N VAL A 382 11.67 30.18 -6.72
CA VAL A 382 12.15 29.82 -5.37
C VAL A 382 13.66 30.03 -5.28
N SER A 383 14.15 30.46 -4.13
CA SER A 383 15.57 30.77 -3.91
C SER A 383 16.52 29.59 -4.08
N ASN A 384 16.00 28.36 -4.05
CA ASN A 384 16.77 27.14 -4.35
C ASN A 384 16.93 26.86 -5.86
N GLY A 385 16.40 27.73 -6.72
CA GLY A 385 16.46 27.62 -8.18
C GLY A 385 15.25 26.93 -8.81
N ASN A 386 14.31 26.41 -8.03
CA ASN A 386 13.11 25.77 -8.55
C ASN A 386 12.11 26.81 -9.05
N GLU A 387 11.40 26.45 -10.12
CA GLU A 387 10.34 27.29 -10.71
C GLU A 387 9.11 26.42 -11.01
N GLN A 388 7.93 26.95 -10.71
CA GLN A 388 6.66 26.34 -11.10
C GLN A 388 5.72 27.39 -11.69
N THR A 389 4.90 26.98 -12.66
CA THR A 389 3.86 27.85 -13.22
C THR A 389 2.51 27.28 -12.86
N ILE A 390 1.68 28.08 -12.21
CA ILE A 390 0.31 27.73 -11.85
C ILE A 390 -0.69 28.55 -12.66
N THR A 391 -1.89 28.00 -12.86
CA THR A 391 -3.01 28.73 -13.46
C THR A 391 -3.86 29.35 -12.36
N VAL A 392 -4.18 30.62 -12.52
CA VAL A 392 -5.18 31.32 -11.70
C VAL A 392 -6.42 31.55 -12.56
N THR A 393 -7.55 31.05 -12.07
CA THR A 393 -8.86 31.26 -12.70
C THR A 393 -9.69 32.20 -11.81
N VAL A 394 -10.01 33.37 -12.33
CA VAL A 394 -10.91 34.33 -11.68
C VAL A 394 -12.32 34.09 -12.17
N ARG A 395 -13.25 33.82 -11.25
CA ARG A 395 -14.67 33.57 -11.52
C ARG A 395 -15.50 34.77 -11.06
N LYS A 396 -16.68 34.94 -11.66
CA LYS A 396 -17.54 36.09 -11.37
C LYS A 396 -18.00 36.11 -9.91
N ASN A 397 -18.21 34.92 -9.30
CA ASN A 397 -18.53 34.77 -7.89
C ASN A 397 -17.98 33.45 -7.34
N ALA A 398 -17.95 33.32 -6.00
CA ALA A 398 -17.36 32.16 -5.33
C ALA A 398 -18.10 30.83 -5.59
N ASN A 399 -19.38 30.87 -5.95
CA ASN A 399 -20.23 29.69 -6.14
C ASN A 399 -20.35 29.27 -7.61
N ASP A 400 -19.63 29.96 -8.50
CA ASP A 400 -19.60 29.63 -9.93
C ASP A 400 -18.62 28.47 -10.16
N ASN A 401 -19.14 27.26 -10.15
CA ASN A 401 -18.34 26.01 -10.33
C ASN A 401 -18.07 25.70 -11.82
N GLY A 402 -18.49 26.56 -12.73
CA GLY A 402 -18.19 26.36 -14.15
C GLY A 402 -18.98 25.24 -14.82
N TRP A 403 -20.02 24.70 -14.19
CA TRP A 403 -20.99 23.79 -14.77
C TRP A 403 -22.27 24.57 -15.09
N MET A 404 -22.44 24.95 -16.32
CA MET A 404 -23.71 25.27 -16.96
C MET A 404 -23.88 24.45 -18.22
#